data_410c5465b8ccb4000fd4f3ef379edc5c
#
_entry.id   410c5465b8ccb4000fd4f3ef379edc5c
#
_cell.length_a   1.000
_cell.length_b   1.000
_cell.length_c   1.000
_cell.angle_alpha   90.00
_cell.angle_beta   90.00
_cell.angle_gamma   90.00
#
_symmetry.space_group_name_H-M   'P 1'
#
loop_
_entity.id
_entity.type
_entity.pdbx_description
1 polymer ?
#
loop_
_entity_poly.entity_id
_entity_poly.type
_entity_poly.pdbx_seq_one_letter_code
_entity_poly.pdbx_strand_id
1 'polypeptide(L)'
;MEIEEVFARFRNIKHGIKTRKKSTSIHYGDHKSGFKGAGYDIVGVDQWRPGQPLKDIAWVLSLRTYPEKLFRIERMEPKELRALFVVDLSSSILFQLSQGSNKALLMLDLIGNIGLTRANVRDPVGLLGFSDRIETFVKPKLGNPQVFYIAKQIFEKIELQRRFPEKRAANFTVPFRFIASRLKNRHTLILISDAIDFVNDRAALDFKLLGTLAAKHDMMMLILDDPEEFRVRSSLGYIRINDMETDRQTVISARKAGAIRRTIEERMSELQYMLKHKSGVDSVVLTPQNHGDALAEFLIARTAR
;
A
#
# COMPACT_ATOMS: atom_id res chain seq x y z
N MET A 1 -10.44 13.53 -18.50
CA MET A 1 -10.96 13.28 -17.15
C MET A 1 -10.51 14.44 -16.27
N GLU A 2 -11.43 15.03 -15.54
CA GLU A 2 -11.11 16.12 -14.62
C GLU A 2 -10.80 15.55 -13.23
N ILE A 3 -9.97 16.26 -12.45
CA ILE A 3 -9.56 15.80 -11.12
C ILE A 3 -10.76 15.68 -10.16
N GLU A 4 -11.80 16.47 -10.39
CA GLU A 4 -13.05 16.44 -9.62
C GLU A 4 -13.81 15.13 -9.79
N GLU A 5 -13.75 14.50 -10.95
CA GLU A 5 -14.33 13.17 -11.20
C GLU A 5 -13.58 12.10 -10.39
N VAL A 6 -12.25 12.20 -10.28
CA VAL A 6 -11.44 11.31 -9.43
C VAL A 6 -11.82 11.46 -7.97
N PHE A 7 -11.97 12.71 -7.49
CA PHE A 7 -12.34 12.98 -6.10
C PHE A 7 -13.78 12.56 -5.76
N ALA A 8 -14.70 12.60 -6.74
CA ALA A 8 -16.06 12.10 -6.55
C ALA A 8 -16.11 10.58 -6.31
N ARG A 9 -15.17 9.82 -6.90
CA ARG A 9 -15.05 8.37 -6.70
C ARG A 9 -14.61 8.00 -5.28
N PHE A 10 -13.82 8.84 -4.60
CA PHE A 10 -13.31 8.56 -3.26
C PHE A 10 -14.40 8.48 -2.18
N ARG A 11 -15.63 8.91 -2.46
CA ARG A 11 -16.74 8.97 -1.48
C ARG A 11 -17.39 7.62 -1.18
N ASN A 12 -17.10 6.56 -1.92
CA ASN A 12 -17.94 5.36 -1.94
C ASN A 12 -17.37 4.10 -1.27
N ILE A 13 -16.15 4.10 -0.71
CA ILE A 13 -15.57 2.86 -0.13
C ILE A 13 -15.31 3.00 1.37
N LYS A 14 -15.91 2.10 2.16
CA LYS A 14 -15.84 2.04 3.64
C LYS A 14 -15.04 0.82 4.12
N HIS A 15 -13.76 0.70 3.79
CA HIS A 15 -12.94 -0.41 4.30
C HIS A 15 -11.81 0.09 5.19
N GLY A 16 -11.83 -0.35 6.46
CA GLY A 16 -10.77 -0.04 7.42
C GLY A 16 -9.55 -0.94 7.24
N ILE A 17 -8.36 -0.35 7.05
CA ILE A 17 -7.10 -1.09 7.05
C ILE A 17 -6.63 -1.23 8.49
N LYS A 18 -6.62 -2.46 9.01
CA LYS A 18 -5.96 -2.80 10.27
C LYS A 18 -4.51 -3.19 10.01
N THR A 19 -3.61 -2.72 10.86
CA THR A 19 -2.19 -3.03 10.75
C THR A 19 -1.85 -4.31 11.49
N ARG A 20 -0.97 -5.11 10.88
CA ARG A 20 -0.49 -6.37 11.44
C ARG A 20 0.57 -6.17 12.52
N LYS A 21 1.40 -5.13 12.39
CA LYS A 21 2.51 -4.86 13.31
C LYS A 21 2.22 -3.68 14.21
N LYS A 22 2.60 -3.80 15.49
CA LYS A 22 2.45 -2.73 16.48
C LYS A 22 3.37 -1.54 16.15
N SER A 23 2.89 -0.32 16.38
CA SER A 23 3.66 0.90 16.20
C SER A 23 4.78 1.03 17.24
N THR A 24 5.89 1.64 16.83
CA THR A 24 7.01 2.03 17.70
C THR A 24 7.14 3.55 17.82
N SER A 25 6.24 4.34 17.22
CA SER A 25 6.32 5.80 17.26
C SER A 25 5.80 6.35 18.61
N ILE A 26 6.24 7.57 18.96
CA ILE A 26 5.89 8.25 20.23
C ILE A 26 4.61 9.11 20.06
N HIS A 27 4.10 9.27 18.83
CA HIS A 27 2.95 10.14 18.55
C HIS A 27 1.62 9.41 18.72
N TYR A 28 0.58 10.15 19.11
CA TYR A 28 -0.76 9.62 19.37
C TYR A 28 -1.52 9.29 18.07
N GLY A 29 -2.11 8.09 18.00
CA GLY A 29 -3.00 7.59 16.94
C GLY A 29 -3.86 6.42 17.46
N ASP A 30 -4.79 5.93 16.66
CA ASP A 30 -5.77 4.91 17.07
C ASP A 30 -5.28 3.45 16.99
N HIS A 31 -3.98 3.22 16.74
CA HIS A 31 -3.43 1.87 16.65
C HIS A 31 -2.88 1.34 17.97
N LYS A 32 -3.02 0.02 18.17
CA LYS A 32 -2.47 -0.66 19.34
C LYS A 32 -0.94 -0.54 19.37
N SER A 33 -0.43 0.02 20.44
CA SER A 33 0.99 0.16 20.72
C SER A 33 1.60 -1.14 21.25
N GLY A 34 2.90 -1.33 21.03
CA GLY A 34 3.68 -2.36 21.73
C GLY A 34 4.03 -1.99 23.16
N PHE A 35 3.81 -0.74 23.57
CA PHE A 35 4.17 -0.22 24.89
C PHE A 35 2.91 0.01 25.72
N LYS A 36 3.01 -0.28 27.01
CA LYS A 36 2.01 0.07 28.02
C LYS A 36 2.29 1.49 28.51
N GLY A 37 1.27 2.37 28.56
CA GLY A 37 1.48 3.76 28.96
C GLY A 37 0.19 4.55 29.17
N ALA A 38 0.23 5.87 29.00
CA ALA A 38 -0.83 6.81 29.39
C ALA A 38 -2.00 6.93 28.38
N GLY A 39 -2.30 5.89 27.61
CA GLY A 39 -3.40 5.89 26.62
C GLY A 39 -4.81 5.78 27.22
N TYR A 40 -5.82 5.80 26.33
CA TYR A 40 -7.24 5.73 26.72
C TYR A 40 -7.75 4.27 26.76
N ASP A 41 -7.19 3.36 25.96
CA ASP A 41 -7.65 1.97 25.92
C ASP A 41 -7.14 1.17 27.12
N ILE A 42 -8.05 0.61 27.89
CA ILE A 42 -7.74 -0.28 29.01
C ILE A 42 -7.41 -1.66 28.46
N VAL A 43 -6.19 -2.13 28.71
CA VAL A 43 -5.70 -3.45 28.29
C VAL A 43 -5.89 -4.49 29.36
N GLY A 44 -5.82 -4.05 30.62
CA GLY A 44 -5.89 -4.93 31.77
C GLY A 44 -5.73 -4.18 33.07
N VAL A 45 -5.67 -4.94 34.12
CA VAL A 45 -5.42 -4.47 35.49
C VAL A 45 -4.24 -5.27 36.05
N ASP A 46 -3.26 -4.55 36.62
CA ASP A 46 -2.10 -5.15 37.29
C ASP A 46 -1.98 -4.60 38.71
N GLN A 47 -1.20 -5.24 39.57
CA GLN A 47 -0.93 -4.74 40.90
C GLN A 47 -0.11 -3.45 40.82
N TRP A 48 -0.58 -2.37 41.47
CA TRP A 48 0.19 -1.13 41.61
C TRP A 48 1.39 -1.34 42.54
N ARG A 49 2.53 -0.73 42.18
CA ARG A 49 3.77 -0.79 42.94
C ARG A 49 4.24 0.62 43.32
N PRO A 50 4.90 0.81 44.49
CA PRO A 50 5.49 2.09 44.82
C PRO A 50 6.41 2.62 43.74
N GLY A 51 6.28 3.94 43.43
CA GLY A 51 7.00 4.59 42.34
C GLY A 51 6.21 4.70 41.00
N GLN A 52 5.04 4.06 40.88
CA GLN A 52 4.19 4.23 39.75
C GLN A 52 3.22 5.40 39.95
N PRO A 53 2.72 6.04 38.84
CA PRO A 53 1.83 7.18 38.92
C PRO A 53 0.51 6.85 39.65
N LEU A 54 0.15 7.65 40.63
CA LEU A 54 -1.08 7.49 41.42
C LEU A 54 -2.36 7.66 40.60
N LYS A 55 -2.29 8.44 39.51
CA LYS A 55 -3.42 8.64 38.58
C LYS A 55 -3.88 7.36 37.88
N ASP A 56 -3.01 6.35 37.81
CA ASP A 56 -3.33 5.08 37.13
C ASP A 56 -3.94 4.06 38.09
N ILE A 57 -4.12 4.40 39.38
CA ILE A 57 -4.75 3.49 40.36
C ILE A 57 -6.22 3.28 40.01
N ALA A 58 -6.62 2.00 39.92
CA ALA A 58 -8.00 1.56 39.77
C ALA A 58 -8.70 1.61 41.09
N TRP A 59 -9.06 2.81 41.60
CA TRP A 59 -9.61 3.02 42.96
C TRP A 59 -10.79 2.11 43.28
N VAL A 60 -11.76 1.98 42.35
CA VAL A 60 -12.94 1.15 42.58
C VAL A 60 -12.58 -0.32 42.82
N LEU A 61 -11.59 -0.85 42.12
CA LEU A 61 -11.11 -2.21 42.29
C LEU A 61 -10.23 -2.34 43.53
N SER A 62 -9.35 -1.38 43.75
CA SER A 62 -8.41 -1.35 44.87
C SER A 62 -9.14 -1.25 46.22
N LEU A 63 -10.24 -0.49 46.33
CA LEU A 63 -11.03 -0.37 47.55
C LEU A 63 -11.70 -1.68 47.98
N ARG A 64 -11.92 -2.61 47.06
CA ARG A 64 -12.46 -3.94 47.38
C ARG A 64 -11.46 -4.86 48.05
N THR A 65 -10.18 -4.59 47.87
CA THR A 65 -9.04 -5.40 48.36
C THR A 65 -8.14 -4.66 49.34
N TYR A 66 -8.45 -3.37 49.63
CA TYR A 66 -7.70 -2.57 50.61
C TYR A 66 -7.82 -3.16 52.02
N PRO A 67 -6.74 -3.19 52.86
CA PRO A 67 -5.42 -2.58 52.56
C PRO A 67 -4.42 -3.49 51.86
N GLU A 68 -4.79 -4.69 51.48
CA GLU A 68 -3.84 -5.70 51.00
C GLU A 68 -3.19 -5.37 49.66
N LYS A 69 -3.98 -4.88 48.68
CA LYS A 69 -3.49 -4.65 47.31
C LYS A 69 -4.10 -3.41 46.68
N LEU A 70 -3.27 -2.63 46.02
CA LEU A 70 -3.69 -1.59 45.10
C LEU A 70 -3.51 -2.09 43.67
N PHE A 71 -4.50 -1.82 42.83
CA PHE A 71 -4.50 -2.17 41.43
C PHE A 71 -4.34 -0.92 40.55
N ARG A 72 -3.65 -1.07 39.43
CA ARG A 72 -3.53 -0.02 38.41
C ARG A 72 -4.21 -0.46 37.13
N ILE A 73 -4.79 0.49 36.41
CA ILE A 73 -5.30 0.31 35.06
C ILE A 73 -4.12 0.33 34.11
N GLU A 74 -3.86 -0.77 33.41
CA GLU A 74 -2.94 -0.79 32.31
C GLU A 74 -3.64 -0.25 31.06
N ARG A 75 -3.10 0.84 30.54
CA ARG A 75 -3.61 1.48 29.31
C ARG A 75 -2.63 1.26 28.19
N MET A 76 -3.17 1.09 26.97
CA MET A 76 -2.36 1.08 25.76
C MET A 76 -2.24 2.51 25.24
N GLU A 77 -1.02 2.97 24.96
CA GLU A 77 -0.87 4.25 24.30
C GLU A 77 -1.33 4.15 22.85
N PRO A 78 -2.31 4.95 22.42
CA PRO A 78 -2.62 5.05 21.01
C PRO A 78 -1.41 5.65 20.28
N LYS A 79 -0.95 5.00 19.23
CA LYS A 79 0.21 5.47 18.47
C LYS A 79 -0.12 5.59 16.99
N GLU A 80 0.34 6.68 16.40
CA GLU A 80 0.25 6.89 14.96
C GLU A 80 1.08 5.82 14.22
N LEU A 81 0.48 5.19 13.24
CA LEU A 81 1.20 4.35 12.31
C LEU A 81 1.22 5.04 10.93
N ARG A 82 2.34 5.68 10.64
CA ARG A 82 2.51 6.41 9.38
C ARG A 82 2.36 5.48 8.20
N ALA A 83 1.44 5.80 7.30
CA ALA A 83 1.26 5.11 6.05
C ALA A 83 2.05 5.81 4.95
N LEU A 84 2.78 5.05 4.15
CA LEU A 84 3.48 5.56 2.97
C LEU A 84 3.07 4.73 1.76
N PHE A 85 2.41 5.37 0.82
CA PHE A 85 2.20 4.82 -0.50
C PHE A 85 3.52 4.84 -1.26
N VAL A 86 3.95 3.70 -1.78
CA VAL A 86 5.12 3.55 -2.63
C VAL A 86 4.60 3.18 -4.01
N VAL A 87 4.56 4.16 -4.89
CA VAL A 87 3.77 4.10 -6.13
C VAL A 87 4.69 4.09 -7.34
N ASP A 88 4.50 3.08 -8.15
CA ASP A 88 5.15 2.96 -9.45
C ASP A 88 4.53 3.95 -10.44
N LEU A 89 5.37 4.80 -11.01
CA LEU A 89 5.02 5.81 -12.01
C LEU A 89 5.72 5.53 -13.34
N SER A 90 5.97 4.26 -13.64
CA SER A 90 6.51 3.81 -14.93
C SER A 90 5.53 4.02 -16.07
N SER A 91 6.04 3.95 -17.28
CA SER A 91 5.24 4.16 -18.48
C SER A 91 4.13 3.13 -18.65
N SER A 92 4.32 1.90 -18.19
CA SER A 92 3.34 0.82 -18.25
C SER A 92 2.04 1.17 -17.51
N ILE A 93 2.12 1.91 -16.39
CA ILE A 93 0.96 2.34 -15.60
C ILE A 93 0.39 3.66 -16.13
N LEU A 94 1.25 4.67 -16.40
CA LEU A 94 0.79 6.02 -16.66
C LEU A 94 0.22 6.23 -18.07
N PHE A 95 0.72 5.49 -19.06
CA PHE A 95 0.35 5.69 -20.47
C PHE A 95 -1.04 5.13 -20.83
N GLN A 96 -1.55 4.18 -20.09
CA GLN A 96 -2.71 3.38 -20.49
C GLN A 96 -4.07 4.09 -20.42
N LEU A 97 -4.15 5.26 -19.80
CA LEU A 97 -5.38 6.07 -19.78
C LEU A 97 -5.90 6.45 -21.19
N SER A 98 -5.03 6.50 -22.20
CA SER A 98 -5.39 6.90 -23.56
C SER A 98 -5.94 5.75 -24.41
N GLN A 99 -5.79 4.50 -24.00
CA GLN A 99 -6.16 3.30 -24.78
C GLN A 99 -7.17 2.36 -24.12
N GLY A 100 -7.84 2.80 -23.03
CA GLY A 100 -8.90 2.01 -22.38
C GLY A 100 -8.43 1.17 -21.21
N SER A 101 -7.14 1.07 -20.90
CA SER A 101 -6.69 0.48 -19.65
C SER A 101 -6.90 1.44 -18.47
N ASN A 102 -7.33 0.89 -17.34
CA ASN A 102 -7.74 1.65 -16.18
C ASN A 102 -6.76 1.52 -14.99
N LYS A 103 -5.51 1.04 -15.20
CA LYS A 103 -4.52 0.85 -14.12
C LYS A 103 -4.24 2.15 -13.37
N ALA A 104 -4.05 3.27 -14.08
CA ALA A 104 -3.82 4.55 -13.44
C ALA A 104 -5.02 5.06 -12.64
N LEU A 105 -6.24 4.81 -13.12
CA LEU A 105 -7.47 5.11 -12.39
C LEU A 105 -7.61 4.21 -11.16
N LEU A 106 -7.37 2.90 -11.33
CA LEU A 106 -7.38 1.93 -10.23
C LEU A 106 -6.38 2.34 -9.15
N MET A 107 -5.17 2.75 -9.52
CA MET A 107 -4.17 3.27 -8.60
C MET A 107 -4.68 4.48 -7.81
N LEU A 108 -5.30 5.46 -8.48
CA LEU A 108 -5.88 6.63 -7.82
C LEU A 108 -7.03 6.24 -6.88
N ASP A 109 -7.94 5.36 -7.31
CA ASP A 109 -9.03 4.85 -6.49
C ASP A 109 -8.51 4.16 -5.21
N LEU A 110 -7.48 3.32 -5.33
CA LEU A 110 -6.84 2.65 -4.19
C LEU A 110 -6.21 3.64 -3.21
N ILE A 111 -5.47 4.64 -3.72
CA ILE A 111 -4.84 5.67 -2.90
C ILE A 111 -5.89 6.51 -2.18
N GLY A 112 -6.97 6.90 -2.88
CA GLY A 112 -8.06 7.65 -2.28
C GLY A 112 -8.74 6.87 -1.16
N ASN A 113 -9.12 5.64 -1.42
CA ASN A 113 -9.86 4.81 -0.48
C ASN A 113 -9.05 4.42 0.75
N ILE A 114 -7.85 3.88 0.52
CA ILE A 114 -6.94 3.51 1.60
C ILE A 114 -6.50 4.76 2.37
N GLY A 115 -6.16 5.84 1.66
CA GLY A 115 -5.69 7.08 2.24
C GLY A 115 -6.75 7.75 3.13
N LEU A 116 -8.00 7.85 2.67
CA LEU A 116 -9.09 8.42 3.48
C LEU A 116 -9.41 7.53 4.69
N THR A 117 -9.40 6.22 4.53
CA THR A 117 -9.57 5.30 5.65
C THR A 117 -8.50 5.51 6.72
N ARG A 118 -7.24 5.66 6.31
CA ARG A 118 -6.11 5.92 7.24
C ARG A 118 -6.22 7.31 7.88
N ALA A 119 -6.60 8.32 7.11
CA ALA A 119 -6.80 9.67 7.63
C ALA A 119 -7.94 9.75 8.67
N ASN A 120 -9.00 8.95 8.51
CA ASN A 120 -10.11 8.85 9.45
C ASN A 120 -9.69 8.26 10.81
N VAL A 121 -8.71 7.35 10.84
CA VAL A 121 -8.12 6.82 12.08
C VAL A 121 -6.89 7.63 12.54
N ARG A 122 -6.74 8.87 12.05
CA ARG A 122 -5.68 9.80 12.40
C ARG A 122 -4.27 9.28 12.13
N ASP A 123 -4.10 8.45 11.12
CA ASP A 123 -2.77 8.05 10.66
C ASP A 123 -2.24 9.06 9.63
N PRO A 124 -0.99 9.50 9.78
CA PRO A 124 -0.35 10.33 8.76
C PRO A 124 -0.13 9.53 7.46
N VAL A 125 -0.48 10.15 6.33
CA VAL A 125 -0.36 9.54 5.00
C VAL A 125 0.64 10.30 4.15
N GLY A 126 1.56 9.58 3.51
CA GLY A 126 2.59 10.10 2.62
C GLY A 126 2.64 9.35 1.28
N LEU A 127 3.48 9.85 0.37
CA LEU A 127 3.70 9.29 -0.96
C LEU A 127 5.19 9.21 -1.27
N LEU A 128 5.61 8.14 -1.88
CA LEU A 128 6.88 7.96 -2.57
C LEU A 128 6.58 7.45 -3.98
N GLY A 129 6.62 8.33 -4.97
CA GLY A 129 6.47 7.96 -6.37
C GLY A 129 7.83 7.70 -7.00
N PHE A 130 7.95 6.63 -7.75
CA PHE A 130 9.19 6.21 -8.39
C PHE A 130 8.97 5.66 -9.81
N SER A 131 10.02 5.70 -10.60
CA SER A 131 10.21 4.99 -11.86
C SER A 131 11.62 4.39 -11.85
N ASP A 132 12.49 4.78 -12.78
CA ASP A 132 13.95 4.56 -12.75
C ASP A 132 14.66 5.41 -11.68
N ARG A 133 13.94 6.38 -11.11
CA ARG A 133 14.38 7.31 -10.05
C ARG A 133 13.23 7.65 -9.11
N ILE A 134 13.54 8.40 -8.03
CA ILE A 134 12.48 8.98 -7.19
C ILE A 134 11.88 10.19 -7.93
N GLU A 135 10.61 10.08 -8.28
CA GLU A 135 9.84 11.12 -8.99
C GLU A 135 9.23 12.15 -8.05
N THR A 136 8.76 11.68 -6.88
CA THR A 136 8.15 12.55 -5.88
C THR A 136 8.23 11.92 -4.50
N PHE A 137 8.37 12.76 -3.48
CA PHE A 137 8.26 12.35 -2.09
C PHE A 137 7.45 13.35 -1.29
N VAL A 138 6.31 12.91 -0.79
CA VAL A 138 5.42 13.67 0.08
C VAL A 138 5.50 13.07 1.48
N LYS A 139 6.01 13.86 2.43
CA LYS A 139 6.14 13.41 3.82
C LYS A 139 4.74 13.10 4.40
N PRO A 140 4.62 12.04 5.22
CA PRO A 140 3.37 11.72 5.89
C PRO A 140 2.84 12.90 6.73
N LYS A 141 1.58 13.27 6.51
CA LYS A 141 0.83 14.29 7.27
C LYS A 141 -0.58 13.80 7.58
N LEU A 142 -1.19 14.37 8.60
CA LEU A 142 -2.54 14.08 9.05
C LEU A 142 -3.62 14.74 8.16
N GLY A 143 -4.78 14.08 8.12
CA GLY A 143 -6.03 14.65 7.61
C GLY A 143 -6.32 14.38 6.14
N ASN A 144 -7.59 14.48 5.79
CA ASN A 144 -8.10 14.26 4.44
C ASN A 144 -7.45 15.17 3.37
N PRO A 145 -7.14 16.45 3.63
CA PRO A 145 -6.49 17.31 2.63
C PRO A 145 -5.18 16.75 2.11
N GLN A 146 -4.44 16.00 2.95
CA GLN A 146 -3.19 15.35 2.55
C GLN A 146 -3.43 14.26 1.50
N VAL A 147 -4.52 13.48 1.65
CA VAL A 147 -4.87 12.42 0.69
C VAL A 147 -5.22 13.02 -0.67
N PHE A 148 -6.03 14.08 -0.67
CA PHE A 148 -6.36 14.82 -1.92
C PHE A 148 -5.12 15.43 -2.57
N TYR A 149 -4.20 15.98 -1.77
CA TYR A 149 -2.94 16.49 -2.28
C TYR A 149 -2.09 15.39 -2.94
N ILE A 150 -1.99 14.20 -2.31
CA ILE A 150 -1.29 13.04 -2.87
C ILE A 150 -1.93 12.61 -4.20
N ALA A 151 -3.26 12.46 -4.23
CA ALA A 151 -3.97 12.08 -5.44
C ALA A 151 -3.78 13.11 -6.57
N LYS A 152 -3.77 14.42 -6.24
CA LYS A 152 -3.48 15.48 -7.19
C LYS A 152 -2.08 15.36 -7.77
N GLN A 153 -1.06 15.11 -6.93
CA GLN A 153 0.32 14.95 -7.39
C GLN A 153 0.48 13.79 -8.39
N ILE A 154 -0.21 12.68 -8.16
CA ILE A 154 -0.21 11.53 -9.06
C ILE A 154 -0.98 11.86 -10.34
N PHE A 155 -2.14 12.47 -10.23
CA PHE A 155 -2.94 12.89 -11.38
C PHE A 155 -2.17 13.84 -12.31
N GLU A 156 -1.45 14.81 -11.75
CA GLU A 156 -0.58 15.73 -12.52
C GLU A 156 0.52 14.97 -13.28
N LYS A 157 1.10 13.92 -12.69
CA LYS A 157 2.07 13.04 -13.36
C LYS A 157 1.45 12.24 -14.50
N ILE A 158 0.24 11.71 -14.29
CA ILE A 158 -0.52 11.01 -15.34
C ILE A 158 -0.80 11.96 -16.53
N GLU A 159 -1.28 13.18 -16.24
CA GLU A 159 -1.57 14.18 -17.29
C GLU A 159 -0.30 14.66 -18.00
N LEU A 160 0.81 14.80 -17.28
CA LEU A 160 2.10 15.14 -17.87
C LEU A 160 2.58 14.05 -18.81
N GLN A 161 2.52 12.79 -18.40
CA GLN A 161 2.88 11.64 -19.22
C GLN A 161 1.99 11.50 -20.45
N ARG A 162 0.70 11.83 -20.32
CA ARG A 162 -0.24 11.85 -21.46
C ARG A 162 0.13 12.91 -22.51
N ARG A 163 0.54 14.10 -22.06
CA ARG A 163 0.91 15.24 -22.94
C ARG A 163 2.29 15.09 -23.54
N PHE A 164 3.21 14.59 -22.75
CA PHE A 164 4.63 14.42 -23.09
C PHE A 164 5.07 13.01 -22.72
N PRO A 165 4.78 12.01 -23.59
CA PRO A 165 5.13 10.63 -23.32
C PRO A 165 6.62 10.44 -23.17
N GLU A 166 7.10 10.05 -21.99
CA GLU A 166 8.47 9.64 -21.74
C GLU A 166 8.47 8.14 -21.42
N LYS A 167 9.50 7.43 -21.89
CA LYS A 167 9.68 6.01 -21.60
C LYS A 167 10.45 5.84 -20.31
N ARG A 168 9.82 5.22 -19.32
CA ARG A 168 10.40 5.01 -18.00
C ARG A 168 10.02 3.63 -17.51
N ALA A 169 11.02 2.78 -17.26
CA ALA A 169 10.85 1.49 -16.61
C ALA A 169 10.81 1.65 -15.08
N ALA A 170 10.22 0.72 -14.37
CA ALA A 170 10.27 0.70 -12.91
C ALA A 170 11.57 0.05 -12.42
N ASN A 171 12.25 0.71 -11.49
CA ASN A 171 13.40 0.16 -10.77
C ASN A 171 13.09 0.10 -9.27
N PHE A 172 12.68 -1.06 -8.78
CA PHE A 172 12.29 -1.25 -7.38
C PHE A 172 13.44 -1.08 -6.38
N THR A 173 14.68 -1.21 -6.80
CA THR A 173 15.84 -0.97 -5.93
C THR A 173 15.90 0.47 -5.45
N VAL A 174 15.46 1.43 -6.29
CA VAL A 174 15.49 2.86 -5.99
C VAL A 174 14.61 3.22 -4.77
N PRO A 175 13.30 2.93 -4.74
CA PRO A 175 12.47 3.23 -3.60
C PRO A 175 12.88 2.43 -2.37
N PHE A 176 13.32 1.17 -2.50
CA PHE A 176 13.71 0.35 -1.35
C PHE A 176 14.97 0.90 -0.66
N ARG A 177 15.99 1.34 -1.41
CA ARG A 177 17.17 2.01 -0.84
C ARG A 177 16.81 3.35 -0.21
N PHE A 178 15.92 4.13 -0.82
CA PHE A 178 15.43 5.38 -0.23
C PHE A 178 14.75 5.12 1.11
N ILE A 179 13.84 4.14 1.18
CA ILE A 179 13.14 3.75 2.41
C ILE A 179 14.13 3.28 3.48
N ALA A 180 15.07 2.40 3.13
CA ALA A 180 16.07 1.89 4.05
C ALA A 180 16.92 3.00 4.69
N SER A 181 17.29 4.02 3.90
CA SER A 181 18.13 5.13 4.35
C SER A 181 17.38 6.21 5.13
N ARG A 182 16.12 6.48 4.79
CA ARG A 182 15.38 7.66 5.29
C ARG A 182 14.35 7.33 6.36
N LEU A 183 13.74 6.15 6.35
CA LEU A 183 12.69 5.81 7.29
C LEU A 183 13.26 5.07 8.51
N LYS A 184 13.52 5.81 9.58
CA LYS A 184 14.04 5.23 10.84
C LYS A 184 12.97 4.49 11.62
N ASN A 185 11.75 5.03 11.67
CA ASN A 185 10.62 4.48 12.40
C ASN A 185 9.84 3.47 11.57
N ARG A 186 9.04 2.63 12.25
CA ARG A 186 8.13 1.68 11.59
C ARG A 186 7.01 2.42 10.87
N HIS A 187 6.71 2.00 9.65
CA HIS A 187 5.65 2.52 8.78
C HIS A 187 4.82 1.38 8.23
N THR A 188 3.60 1.66 7.81
CA THR A 188 2.87 0.81 6.86
C THR A 188 3.28 1.23 5.45
N LEU A 189 3.91 0.34 4.70
CA LEU A 189 4.35 0.56 3.33
C LEU A 189 3.38 -0.15 2.38
N ILE A 190 2.73 0.62 1.53
CA ILE A 190 1.75 0.12 0.56
C ILE A 190 2.35 0.31 -0.82
N LEU A 191 2.95 -0.76 -1.34
CA LEU A 191 3.55 -0.77 -2.67
C LEU A 191 2.45 -1.00 -3.71
N ILE A 192 2.36 -0.13 -4.72
CA ILE A 192 1.38 -0.19 -5.80
C ILE A 192 2.14 -0.19 -7.12
N SER A 193 2.04 -1.28 -7.90
CA SER A 193 2.68 -1.45 -9.20
C SER A 193 1.97 -2.54 -9.99
N ASP A 194 2.10 -2.57 -11.30
CA ASP A 194 1.66 -3.70 -12.13
C ASP A 194 2.71 -4.82 -12.18
N ALA A 195 3.91 -4.56 -11.62
CA ALA A 195 5.01 -5.50 -11.53
C ALA A 195 5.42 -6.14 -12.87
N ILE A 196 5.18 -5.46 -13.99
CA ILE A 196 5.47 -5.98 -15.33
C ILE A 196 6.97 -6.22 -15.53
N ASP A 197 7.82 -5.41 -14.89
CA ASP A 197 9.27 -5.59 -14.92
C ASP A 197 9.69 -6.94 -14.34
N PHE A 198 9.03 -7.40 -13.27
CA PHE A 198 9.27 -8.73 -12.72
C PHE A 198 8.79 -9.84 -13.68
N VAL A 199 7.70 -9.61 -14.42
CA VAL A 199 7.23 -10.54 -15.43
C VAL A 199 8.27 -10.69 -16.55
N ASN A 200 8.96 -9.59 -16.90
CA ASN A 200 10.00 -9.58 -17.91
C ASN A 200 11.35 -10.10 -17.38
N ASP A 201 11.73 -9.67 -16.18
CA ASP A 201 12.98 -10.09 -15.51
C ASP A 201 12.75 -10.40 -14.03
N ARG A 202 12.94 -11.67 -13.65
CA ARG A 202 12.81 -12.13 -12.26
C ARG A 202 13.81 -11.45 -11.30
N ALA A 203 14.90 -10.89 -11.81
CA ALA A 203 15.90 -10.16 -11.03
C ALA A 203 15.49 -8.71 -10.73
N ALA A 204 14.40 -8.21 -11.32
CA ALA A 204 13.92 -6.84 -11.11
C ALA A 204 13.59 -6.53 -9.64
N LEU A 205 13.31 -7.55 -8.81
CA LEU A 205 13.06 -7.42 -7.38
C LEU A 205 14.18 -8.02 -6.52
N ASP A 206 14.81 -7.18 -5.69
CA ASP A 206 15.73 -7.63 -4.65
C ASP A 206 14.94 -8.14 -3.42
N PHE A 207 14.62 -9.44 -3.40
CA PHE A 207 13.88 -10.06 -2.30
C PHE A 207 14.61 -10.00 -0.95
N LYS A 208 15.94 -9.94 -0.93
CA LYS A 208 16.72 -9.80 0.31
C LYS A 208 16.53 -8.42 0.93
N LEU A 209 16.66 -7.37 0.12
CA LEU A 209 16.41 -6.00 0.56
C LEU A 209 14.94 -5.81 0.98
N LEU A 210 14.01 -6.35 0.20
CA LEU A 210 12.58 -6.32 0.50
C LEU A 210 12.27 -7.03 1.82
N GLY A 211 12.86 -8.20 2.08
CA GLY A 211 12.70 -8.93 3.34
C GLY A 211 13.25 -8.15 4.54
N THR A 212 14.38 -7.44 4.37
CA THR A 212 14.94 -6.56 5.41
C THR A 212 13.97 -5.41 5.73
N LEU A 213 13.35 -4.80 4.71
CA LEU A 213 12.35 -3.77 4.90
C LEU A 213 11.08 -4.32 5.56
N ALA A 214 10.60 -5.49 5.13
CA ALA A 214 9.43 -6.14 5.68
C ALA A 214 9.61 -6.58 7.15
N ALA A 215 10.84 -6.87 7.58
CA ALA A 215 11.13 -7.13 8.99
C ALA A 215 10.94 -5.88 9.84
N LYS A 216 11.28 -4.71 9.32
CA LYS A 216 11.21 -3.42 10.01
C LYS A 216 9.84 -2.75 9.88
N HIS A 217 9.25 -2.77 8.71
CA HIS A 217 8.01 -2.10 8.37
C HIS A 217 6.85 -3.09 8.21
N ASP A 218 5.62 -2.59 8.22
CA ASP A 218 4.45 -3.38 7.84
C ASP A 218 4.20 -3.21 6.35
N MET A 219 4.58 -4.21 5.53
CA MET A 219 4.55 -4.09 4.07
C MET A 219 3.44 -4.91 3.44
N MET A 220 2.84 -4.33 2.40
CA MET A 220 1.93 -5.01 1.49
C MET A 220 2.16 -4.54 0.06
N MET A 221 1.89 -5.41 -0.91
CA MET A 221 1.97 -5.09 -2.33
C MET A 221 0.60 -5.27 -2.99
N LEU A 222 0.11 -4.22 -3.61
CA LEU A 222 -1.10 -4.19 -4.43
C LEU A 222 -0.65 -4.26 -5.89
N ILE A 223 -0.88 -5.40 -6.53
CA ILE A 223 -0.48 -5.64 -7.92
C ILE A 223 -1.66 -5.25 -8.81
N LEU A 224 -1.44 -4.26 -9.68
CA LEU A 224 -2.45 -3.79 -10.61
C LEU A 224 -2.45 -4.68 -11.85
N ASP A 225 -3.60 -5.22 -12.20
CA ASP A 225 -3.80 -5.98 -13.42
C ASP A 225 -5.01 -5.46 -14.18
N ASP A 226 -4.90 -5.39 -15.50
CA ASP A 226 -6.04 -5.08 -16.37
C ASP A 226 -6.24 -6.22 -17.39
N PRO A 227 -7.25 -7.08 -17.17
CA PRO A 227 -7.53 -8.18 -18.09
C PRO A 227 -7.85 -7.74 -19.52
N GLU A 228 -8.32 -6.49 -19.70
CA GLU A 228 -8.65 -5.95 -21.03
C GLU A 228 -7.40 -5.57 -21.84
N GLU A 229 -6.24 -5.38 -21.19
CA GLU A 229 -4.98 -4.98 -21.84
C GLU A 229 -4.55 -5.98 -22.93
N PHE A 230 -4.77 -7.26 -22.71
CA PHE A 230 -4.42 -8.34 -23.66
C PHE A 230 -5.65 -9.01 -24.27
N ARG A 231 -6.84 -8.39 -24.12
CA ARG A 231 -8.08 -8.96 -24.66
C ARG A 231 -8.16 -8.78 -26.16
N VAL A 232 -8.17 -9.92 -26.84
CA VAL A 232 -8.35 -9.97 -28.28
C VAL A 232 -9.84 -10.07 -28.58
N ARG A 233 -10.41 -9.07 -29.23
CA ARG A 233 -11.84 -9.06 -29.63
C ARG A 233 -12.16 -10.05 -30.75
N SER A 234 -11.17 -10.69 -31.36
CA SER A 234 -11.34 -11.66 -32.45
C SER A 234 -10.43 -12.86 -32.22
N SER A 235 -10.99 -14.07 -32.41
CA SER A 235 -10.23 -15.32 -32.37
C SER A 235 -9.35 -15.53 -33.63
N LEU A 236 -9.53 -14.74 -34.66
CA LEU A 236 -8.81 -14.77 -35.93
C LEU A 236 -8.22 -13.38 -36.19
N GLY A 237 -6.92 -13.31 -36.40
CA GLY A 237 -6.26 -12.06 -36.76
C GLY A 237 -4.90 -11.85 -36.08
N TYR A 238 -4.27 -10.75 -36.47
CA TYR A 238 -3.01 -10.29 -35.94
C TYR A 238 -3.22 -9.04 -35.11
N ILE A 239 -2.52 -8.95 -33.99
CA ILE A 239 -2.56 -7.81 -33.06
C ILE A 239 -1.19 -7.18 -33.06
N ARG A 240 -1.18 -5.86 -33.09
CA ARG A 240 0.04 -5.11 -32.86
C ARG A 240 0.17 -4.83 -31.35
N ILE A 241 1.17 -5.40 -30.74
CA ILE A 241 1.56 -5.08 -29.35
C ILE A 241 2.68 -4.07 -29.44
N ASN A 242 2.55 -3.00 -28.69
CA ASN A 242 3.58 -2.00 -28.51
C ASN A 242 4.11 -2.13 -27.07
N ASP A 243 5.40 -2.43 -26.94
CA ASP A 243 6.09 -2.39 -25.66
C ASP A 243 6.32 -0.94 -25.28
N MET A 244 5.68 -0.50 -24.22
CA MET A 244 5.66 0.90 -23.78
C MET A 244 7.00 1.36 -23.19
N GLU A 245 7.86 0.42 -22.81
CA GLU A 245 9.17 0.73 -22.23
C GLU A 245 10.27 0.73 -23.28
N THR A 246 10.22 -0.21 -24.23
CA THR A 246 11.26 -0.39 -25.25
C THR A 246 10.86 0.11 -26.65
N ASP A 247 9.58 0.48 -26.87
CA ASP A 247 8.99 0.89 -28.16
C ASP A 247 9.06 -0.19 -29.26
N ARG A 248 9.28 -1.43 -28.87
CA ARG A 248 9.25 -2.53 -29.82
C ARG A 248 7.83 -2.84 -30.20
N GLN A 249 7.52 -2.67 -31.47
CA GLN A 249 6.26 -3.10 -32.03
C GLN A 249 6.40 -4.54 -32.50
N THR A 250 5.56 -5.41 -31.96
CA THR A 250 5.52 -6.80 -32.35
C THR A 250 4.10 -7.15 -32.82
N VAL A 251 4.00 -7.74 -34.00
CA VAL A 251 2.72 -8.25 -34.50
C VAL A 251 2.60 -9.70 -34.11
N ILE A 252 1.59 -10.03 -33.32
CA ILE A 252 1.33 -11.40 -32.86
C ILE A 252 -0.05 -11.88 -33.30
N SER A 253 -0.19 -13.20 -33.43
CA SER A 253 -1.51 -13.80 -33.67
C SER A 253 -2.34 -13.80 -32.38
N ALA A 254 -3.67 -13.85 -32.52
CA ALA A 254 -4.61 -13.94 -31.40
C ALA A 254 -4.30 -15.12 -30.45
N ARG A 255 -3.85 -16.26 -31.00
CA ARG A 255 -3.41 -17.41 -30.19
C ARG A 255 -2.18 -17.10 -29.33
N LYS A 256 -1.20 -16.35 -29.88
CA LYS A 256 -0.01 -15.92 -29.12
C LYS A 256 -0.36 -14.93 -28.01
N ALA A 257 -1.34 -14.05 -28.23
CA ALA A 257 -1.80 -13.13 -27.18
C ALA A 257 -2.40 -13.87 -25.98
N GLY A 258 -3.21 -14.92 -26.23
CA GLY A 258 -3.72 -15.77 -25.15
C GLY A 258 -2.62 -16.52 -24.38
N ALA A 259 -1.56 -16.96 -25.08
CA ALA A 259 -0.41 -17.58 -24.43
C ALA A 259 0.38 -16.58 -23.57
N ILE A 260 0.58 -15.36 -24.06
CA ILE A 260 1.23 -14.30 -23.31
C ILE A 260 0.46 -14.00 -22.01
N ARG A 261 -0.89 -13.87 -22.10
CA ARG A 261 -1.72 -13.63 -20.92
C ARG A 261 -1.57 -14.73 -19.87
N ARG A 262 -1.58 -16.01 -20.25
CA ARG A 262 -1.33 -17.13 -19.32
C ARG A 262 0.04 -17.05 -18.68
N THR A 263 1.07 -16.74 -19.45
CA THR A 263 2.44 -16.56 -18.90
C THR A 263 2.49 -15.41 -17.89
N ILE A 264 1.77 -14.31 -18.13
CA ILE A 264 1.67 -13.20 -17.19
C ILE A 264 0.99 -13.66 -15.90
N GLU A 265 -0.14 -14.37 -15.98
CA GLU A 265 -0.87 -14.89 -14.81
C GLU A 265 -0.04 -15.88 -13.99
N GLU A 266 0.68 -16.79 -14.65
CA GLU A 266 1.59 -17.71 -14.00
C GLU A 266 2.72 -16.98 -13.27
N ARG A 267 3.32 -15.98 -13.90
CA ARG A 267 4.39 -15.16 -13.29
C ARG A 267 3.90 -14.25 -12.17
N MET A 268 2.70 -13.73 -12.27
CA MET A 268 2.08 -12.98 -11.16
C MET A 268 1.84 -13.89 -9.95
N SER A 269 1.39 -15.12 -10.18
CA SER A 269 1.22 -16.12 -9.12
C SER A 269 2.58 -16.50 -8.49
N GLU A 270 3.62 -16.68 -9.31
CA GLU A 270 4.99 -16.89 -8.86
C GLU A 270 5.50 -15.72 -8.02
N LEU A 271 5.26 -14.49 -8.45
CA LEU A 271 5.61 -13.26 -7.71
C LEU A 271 4.95 -13.25 -6.34
N GLN A 272 3.64 -13.49 -6.26
CA GLN A 272 2.91 -13.53 -4.99
C GLN A 272 3.48 -14.59 -4.04
N TYR A 273 3.80 -15.78 -4.57
CA TYR A 273 4.46 -16.83 -3.80
C TYR A 273 5.82 -16.39 -3.27
N MET A 274 6.67 -15.78 -4.12
CA MET A 274 8.00 -15.32 -3.71
C MET A 274 7.95 -14.15 -2.72
N LEU A 275 7.03 -13.18 -2.90
CA LEU A 275 6.82 -12.10 -1.96
C LEU A 275 6.51 -12.62 -0.57
N LYS A 276 5.61 -13.59 -0.48
CA LYS A 276 5.21 -14.18 0.80
C LYS A 276 6.32 -15.00 1.44
N HIS A 277 6.94 -15.91 0.69
CA HIS A 277 7.87 -16.92 1.24
C HIS A 277 9.31 -16.43 1.36
N LYS A 278 9.78 -15.54 0.45
CA LYS A 278 11.15 -15.02 0.52
C LYS A 278 11.28 -13.72 1.29
N SER A 279 10.25 -12.88 1.28
CA SER A 279 10.33 -11.55 1.90
C SER A 279 9.30 -11.29 2.99
N GLY A 280 8.31 -12.18 3.18
CA GLY A 280 7.26 -12.00 4.19
C GLY A 280 6.29 -10.86 3.87
N VAL A 281 6.21 -10.44 2.59
CA VAL A 281 5.30 -9.39 2.11
C VAL A 281 4.02 -10.04 1.61
N ASP A 282 2.88 -9.61 2.17
CA ASP A 282 1.58 -10.01 1.67
C ASP A 282 1.25 -9.23 0.40
N SER A 283 0.61 -9.89 -0.58
CA SER A 283 0.24 -9.27 -1.86
C SER A 283 -1.12 -9.72 -2.35
N VAL A 284 -1.75 -8.87 -3.15
CA VAL A 284 -3.03 -9.13 -3.81
C VAL A 284 -3.00 -8.56 -5.22
N VAL A 285 -3.61 -9.27 -6.18
CA VAL A 285 -3.83 -8.79 -7.54
C VAL A 285 -5.21 -8.13 -7.59
N LEU A 286 -5.24 -6.90 -8.08
CA LEU A 286 -6.42 -6.05 -8.15
C LEU A 286 -6.70 -5.65 -9.59
N THR A 287 -7.96 -5.80 -10.01
CA THR A 287 -8.43 -5.38 -11.33
C THR A 287 -9.46 -4.26 -11.18
N PRO A 288 -9.72 -3.47 -12.22
CA PRO A 288 -10.77 -2.44 -12.18
C PRO A 288 -12.14 -2.98 -11.77
N GLN A 289 -12.43 -4.25 -12.05
CA GLN A 289 -13.73 -4.89 -11.79
C GLN A 289 -13.86 -5.42 -10.36
N ASN A 290 -12.77 -5.89 -9.73
CA ASN A 290 -12.82 -6.61 -8.45
C ASN A 290 -12.12 -5.91 -7.28
N HIS A 291 -11.51 -4.74 -7.50
CA HIS A 291 -10.60 -4.13 -6.52
C HIS A 291 -11.24 -3.87 -5.14
N GLY A 292 -12.52 -3.56 -5.09
CA GLY A 292 -13.23 -3.31 -3.82
C GLY A 292 -13.29 -4.55 -2.94
N ASP A 293 -13.85 -5.62 -3.47
CA ASP A 293 -14.07 -6.87 -2.74
C ASP A 293 -12.75 -7.59 -2.45
N ALA A 294 -11.88 -7.72 -3.47
CA ALA A 294 -10.58 -8.35 -3.32
C ALA A 294 -9.66 -7.65 -2.31
N LEU A 295 -9.69 -6.30 -2.27
CA LEU A 295 -8.96 -5.54 -1.27
C LEU A 295 -9.53 -5.78 0.14
N ALA A 296 -10.87 -5.79 0.28
CA ALA A 296 -11.52 -6.02 1.56
C ALA A 296 -11.18 -7.41 2.12
N GLU A 297 -11.32 -8.47 1.31
CA GLU A 297 -10.97 -9.84 1.68
C GLU A 297 -9.50 -9.96 2.06
N PHE A 298 -8.60 -9.36 1.27
CA PHE A 298 -7.17 -9.33 1.54
C PHE A 298 -6.85 -8.70 2.89
N LEU A 299 -7.46 -7.54 3.19
CA LEU A 299 -7.23 -6.84 4.45
C LEU A 299 -7.77 -7.60 5.66
N ILE A 300 -8.94 -8.25 5.52
CA ILE A 300 -9.53 -9.12 6.55
C ILE A 300 -8.60 -10.32 6.80
N ALA A 301 -8.20 -11.04 5.77
CA ALA A 301 -7.32 -12.19 5.87
C ALA A 301 -5.96 -11.84 6.50
N ARG A 302 -5.48 -10.62 6.25
CA ARG A 302 -4.22 -10.11 6.80
C ARG A 302 -4.31 -9.78 8.29
N THR A 303 -5.48 -9.38 8.77
CA THR A 303 -5.69 -9.04 10.20
C THR A 303 -5.99 -10.27 11.06
N ALA A 304 -6.43 -11.36 10.45
CA ALA A 304 -6.75 -12.63 11.17
C ALA A 304 -5.50 -13.48 11.50
N ARG A 305 -4.32 -13.08 10.99
CA ARG A 305 -3.01 -13.71 11.25
C ARG A 305 -2.21 -12.93 12.28
#